data_44e09ab422d4d803a40b90c9025567de
#
_entry.id   44e09ab422d4d803a40b90c9025567de
#
_cell.length_a   1.000
_cell.length_b   1.000
_cell.length_c   1.000
_cell.angle_alpha   90.00
_cell.angle_beta   90.00
_cell.angle_gamma   90.00
#
_symmetry.space_group_name_H-M   'P 1'
#
loop_
_entity.id
_entity.type
_entity.pdbx_description
1 polymer ?
#
loop_
_entity_poly.entity_id
_entity_poly.type
_entity_poly.pdbx_seq_one_letter_code
_entity_poly.pdbx_strand_id
1 'polypeptide(L)'
;MHTKGLAAERISGLYEGDALATALADARTRTLAIYAHLDLPAVRFPCLPIVNPPLWELAHIAWFQELWCLRSRGSKHELNASLLRGADELFNSSTVPHDSRWHLDYPSAERLLRYMRDTFDATQEELARTPEGRRYFFRLACFHEDMHAEALLMTLQTLALPAPPIDARDPPPAAANPANDVFFEGGEFDQGTWQAEFAFDNEREAHAVRVEPFAMASRPVTQGEFAAFVEDSGATPPAHWRRDGSRWEVRRFDRWAALDASAPMLHASLKDALAYCAWAKRRLPTESEWEYAARNGGGMDRFPWGDEAASGETLDLRYRGPSLALPDPRPSKSGLRQLMGGVWEWTSTAFAPYPGFHADPYRDYSQPWFHTHYVLRGGSFATRSRLVHNRFRNFYAAGRTDPFAGFRICAV
;
A
#
# COMPACT_ATOMS: atom_id res chain seq x y z
N MET A 1 -29.06 -2.66 21.26
CA MET A 1 -29.20 -2.70 19.80
C MET A 1 -29.20 -1.32 19.11
N HIS A 2 -28.77 -0.23 19.75
CA HIS A 2 -28.87 1.13 19.16
C HIS A 2 -27.53 1.88 18.99
N THR A 3 -26.40 1.26 19.28
CA THR A 3 -25.07 1.89 19.14
C THR A 3 -24.34 1.56 17.83
N LYS A 4 -24.84 0.59 17.04
CA LYS A 4 -24.21 0.19 15.77
C LYS A 4 -24.47 1.17 14.61
N GLY A 5 -25.49 2.02 14.67
CA GLY A 5 -25.83 2.95 13.59
C GLY A 5 -25.00 4.23 13.55
N LEU A 6 -24.54 4.72 14.68
CA LEU A 6 -23.87 6.03 14.77
C LEU A 6 -22.38 6.01 14.34
N ALA A 7 -21.72 4.86 14.43
CA ALA A 7 -20.33 4.70 13.93
C ALA A 7 -20.30 4.59 12.40
N ALA A 8 -21.27 3.90 11.79
CA ALA A 8 -21.38 3.75 10.34
C ALA A 8 -21.63 5.09 9.62
N GLU A 9 -22.45 5.98 10.20
CA GLU A 9 -22.74 7.29 9.61
C GLU A 9 -21.54 8.23 9.55
N ARG A 10 -20.59 8.15 10.50
CA ARG A 10 -19.39 9.02 10.52
C ARG A 10 -18.30 8.63 9.52
N ILE A 11 -18.30 7.41 9.05
CA ILE A 11 -17.25 6.84 8.18
C ILE A 11 -17.67 6.88 6.70
N SER A 12 -18.96 6.79 6.42
CA SER A 12 -19.50 6.89 5.05
C SER A 12 -19.22 8.26 4.41
N GLY A 13 -19.12 9.32 5.19
CA GLY A 13 -18.92 10.69 4.71
C GLY A 13 -17.54 10.99 4.09
N LEU A 14 -16.54 10.13 4.26
CA LEU A 14 -15.17 10.38 3.72
C LEU A 14 -15.10 10.31 2.19
N TYR A 15 -16.05 9.63 1.54
CA TYR A 15 -16.05 9.41 0.09
C TYR A 15 -17.40 9.65 -0.56
N GLU A 16 -18.27 10.40 0.08
CA GLU A 16 -19.60 10.76 -0.40
C GLU A 16 -19.59 12.14 -1.06
N GLY A 17 -20.50 12.36 -2.00
CA GLY A 17 -20.69 13.66 -2.63
C GLY A 17 -19.41 14.21 -3.29
N ASP A 18 -19.10 15.48 -3.02
CA ASP A 18 -17.96 16.21 -3.57
C ASP A 18 -16.60 15.70 -3.07
N ALA A 19 -16.58 14.98 -1.93
CA ALA A 19 -15.34 14.43 -1.37
C ALA A 19 -14.73 13.36 -2.28
N LEU A 20 -15.53 12.51 -2.93
CA LEU A 20 -15.03 11.50 -3.87
C LEU A 20 -14.50 12.14 -5.16
N ALA A 21 -15.18 13.17 -5.67
CA ALA A 21 -14.70 13.93 -6.84
C ALA A 21 -13.34 14.59 -6.55
N THR A 22 -13.19 15.17 -5.36
CA THR A 22 -11.93 15.77 -4.89
C THR A 22 -10.84 14.69 -4.72
N ALA A 23 -11.17 13.51 -4.16
CA ALA A 23 -10.22 12.42 -3.99
C ALA A 23 -9.69 11.88 -5.32
N LEU A 24 -10.55 11.72 -6.33
CA LEU A 24 -10.15 11.34 -7.69
C LEU A 24 -9.23 12.39 -8.34
N ALA A 25 -9.55 13.69 -8.17
CA ALA A 25 -8.71 14.77 -8.68
C ALA A 25 -7.33 14.81 -8.01
N ASP A 26 -7.28 14.60 -6.70
CA ASP A 26 -6.02 14.52 -5.94
C ASP A 26 -5.20 13.27 -6.35
N ALA A 27 -5.82 12.11 -6.53
CA ALA A 27 -5.15 10.91 -7.01
C ALA A 27 -4.50 11.15 -8.39
N ARG A 28 -5.25 11.67 -9.37
CA ARG A 28 -4.76 11.99 -10.71
C ARG A 28 -3.62 13.03 -10.67
N THR A 29 -3.75 14.07 -9.88
CA THR A 29 -2.72 15.10 -9.72
C THR A 29 -1.43 14.49 -9.17
N ARG A 30 -1.53 13.62 -8.17
CA ARG A 30 -0.40 12.90 -7.58
C ARG A 30 0.27 11.99 -8.61
N THR A 31 -0.49 11.18 -9.32
CA THR A 31 0.02 10.26 -10.35
C THR A 31 0.84 11.00 -11.41
N LEU A 32 0.32 12.10 -11.93
CA LEU A 32 1.02 12.89 -12.93
C LEU A 32 2.26 13.58 -12.36
N ALA A 33 2.21 14.06 -11.12
CA ALA A 33 3.34 14.72 -10.45
C ALA A 33 4.54 13.77 -10.23
N ILE A 34 4.30 12.47 -10.03
CA ILE A 34 5.37 11.48 -9.78
C ILE A 34 6.35 11.43 -10.95
N TYR A 35 5.89 11.52 -12.17
CA TYR A 35 6.73 11.45 -13.38
C TYR A 35 6.93 12.79 -14.09
N ALA A 36 6.41 13.90 -13.55
CA ALA A 36 6.46 15.21 -14.22
C ALA A 36 7.87 15.70 -14.57
N HIS A 37 8.88 15.19 -13.88
CA HIS A 37 10.30 15.58 -14.06
C HIS A 37 11.06 14.67 -15.04
N LEU A 38 10.43 13.61 -15.56
CA LEU A 38 11.06 12.66 -16.47
C LEU A 38 10.57 12.87 -17.90
N ASP A 39 11.49 12.84 -18.84
CA ASP A 39 11.16 12.67 -20.26
C ASP A 39 10.88 11.19 -20.54
N LEU A 40 9.66 10.76 -20.22
CA LEU A 40 9.25 9.35 -20.32
C LEU A 40 9.54 8.69 -21.67
N PRO A 41 9.38 9.37 -22.83
CA PRO A 41 9.77 8.81 -24.13
C PRO A 41 11.27 8.52 -24.26
N ALA A 42 12.12 9.30 -23.58
CA ALA A 42 13.57 9.17 -23.67
C ALA A 42 14.13 8.17 -22.65
N VAL A 43 13.47 7.95 -21.52
CA VAL A 43 13.94 7.04 -20.48
C VAL A 43 13.72 5.59 -20.91
N ARG A 44 14.80 4.80 -20.89
CA ARG A 44 14.72 3.36 -21.16
C ARG A 44 14.59 2.59 -19.85
N PHE A 45 13.48 1.94 -19.68
CA PHE A 45 13.18 1.12 -18.50
C PHE A 45 13.53 -0.35 -18.80
N PRO A 46 14.32 -1.03 -17.94
CA PRO A 46 14.62 -2.44 -18.11
C PRO A 46 13.35 -3.29 -17.91
N CYS A 47 13.26 -4.39 -18.65
CA CYS A 47 12.21 -5.38 -18.41
C CYS A 47 12.56 -6.16 -17.13
N LEU A 48 11.94 -5.76 -16.02
CA LEU A 48 12.07 -6.42 -14.73
C LEU A 48 10.68 -6.92 -14.28
N PRO A 49 10.60 -8.11 -13.64
CA PRO A 49 9.33 -8.69 -13.23
C PRO A 49 8.49 -7.82 -12.28
N ILE A 50 9.12 -6.83 -11.65
CA ILE A 50 8.54 -5.95 -10.62
C ILE A 50 8.32 -4.51 -11.10
N VAL A 51 8.56 -4.23 -12.37
CA VAL A 51 8.45 -2.89 -12.97
C VAL A 51 7.53 -2.97 -14.17
N ASN A 52 6.78 -1.92 -14.45
CA ASN A 52 6.07 -1.71 -15.71
C ASN A 52 6.70 -0.55 -16.49
N PRO A 53 6.54 -0.52 -17.83
CA PRO A 53 6.85 0.71 -18.57
C PRO A 53 5.95 1.85 -18.07
N PRO A 54 6.49 3.01 -17.66
CA PRO A 54 5.69 4.06 -17.04
C PRO A 54 4.55 4.58 -17.91
N LEU A 55 4.76 4.72 -19.22
CA LEU A 55 3.67 5.12 -20.14
C LEU A 55 2.56 4.07 -20.22
N TRP A 56 2.93 2.79 -20.13
CA TRP A 56 1.93 1.72 -20.06
C TRP A 56 1.13 1.82 -18.77
N GLU A 57 1.81 2.01 -17.63
CA GLU A 57 1.16 2.07 -16.32
C GLU A 57 0.25 3.29 -16.18
N LEU A 58 0.67 4.46 -16.65
CA LEU A 58 -0.17 5.65 -16.71
C LEU A 58 -1.43 5.42 -17.57
N ALA A 59 -1.27 4.82 -18.74
CA ALA A 59 -2.40 4.51 -19.62
C ALA A 59 -3.29 3.40 -19.05
N HIS A 60 -2.72 2.42 -18.34
CA HIS A 60 -3.47 1.39 -17.63
C HIS A 60 -4.37 1.98 -16.53
N ILE A 61 -3.88 2.95 -15.77
CA ILE A 61 -4.68 3.68 -14.78
C ILE A 61 -5.90 4.33 -15.44
N ALA A 62 -5.70 5.01 -16.57
CA ALA A 62 -6.79 5.63 -17.32
C ALA A 62 -7.76 4.58 -17.88
N TRP A 63 -7.23 3.51 -18.47
CA TRP A 63 -8.03 2.41 -19.00
C TRP A 63 -8.90 1.74 -17.91
N PHE A 64 -8.32 1.51 -16.73
CA PHE A 64 -9.07 0.93 -15.60
C PHE A 64 -10.21 1.84 -15.15
N GLN A 65 -9.94 3.13 -15.00
CA GLN A 65 -10.96 4.12 -14.66
C GLN A 65 -12.05 4.20 -15.71
N GLU A 66 -11.69 4.24 -17.01
CA GLU A 66 -12.65 4.23 -18.09
C GLU A 66 -13.51 2.96 -18.11
N LEU A 67 -12.85 1.80 -18.00
CA LEU A 67 -13.55 0.51 -18.02
C LEU A 67 -14.63 0.45 -16.94
N TRP A 68 -14.28 0.74 -15.72
CA TRP A 68 -15.17 0.53 -14.57
C TRP A 68 -16.17 1.67 -14.34
N CYS A 69 -15.76 2.92 -14.57
CA CYS A 69 -16.63 4.07 -14.30
C CYS A 69 -17.55 4.42 -15.47
N LEU A 70 -17.09 4.23 -16.71
CA LEU A 70 -17.79 4.74 -17.90
C LEU A 70 -18.37 3.64 -18.79
N ARG A 71 -17.63 2.53 -18.98
CA ARG A 71 -17.95 1.54 -19.98
C ARG A 71 -18.72 0.34 -19.46
N SER A 72 -18.27 -0.29 -18.36
CA SER A 72 -18.87 -1.53 -17.86
C SER A 72 -20.17 -1.31 -17.11
N ARG A 73 -20.30 -0.19 -16.41
CA ARG A 73 -21.41 0.11 -15.48
C ARG A 73 -21.83 -1.10 -14.62
N GLY A 74 -20.88 -2.00 -14.36
CA GLY A 74 -21.12 -3.27 -13.67
C GLY A 74 -21.66 -4.40 -14.54
N SER A 75 -21.87 -4.18 -15.85
CA SER A 75 -22.27 -5.21 -16.81
C SER A 75 -21.04 -5.79 -17.52
N LYS A 76 -20.99 -7.13 -17.68
CA LYS A 76 -19.92 -7.80 -18.44
C LYS A 76 -20.26 -8.00 -19.93
N HIS A 77 -21.48 -7.71 -20.35
CA HIS A 77 -21.99 -8.18 -21.64
C HIS A 77 -22.01 -7.14 -22.76
N GLU A 78 -22.06 -5.85 -22.43
CA GLU A 78 -21.99 -4.79 -23.44
C GLU A 78 -21.15 -3.63 -22.89
N LEU A 79 -19.93 -3.50 -23.39
CA LEU A 79 -19.06 -2.37 -23.08
C LEU A 79 -19.28 -1.27 -24.12
N ASN A 80 -19.41 -0.03 -23.65
CA ASN A 80 -19.34 1.12 -24.54
C ASN A 80 -17.96 1.20 -25.23
N ALA A 81 -17.88 1.87 -26.37
CA ALA A 81 -16.61 2.08 -27.06
C ALA A 81 -15.64 2.87 -26.16
N SER A 82 -14.35 2.49 -26.20
CA SER A 82 -13.31 3.20 -25.49
C SER A 82 -13.00 4.56 -26.15
N LEU A 83 -12.65 5.55 -25.34
CA LEU A 83 -12.14 6.86 -25.78
C LEU A 83 -10.81 6.74 -26.54
N LEU A 84 -10.06 5.67 -26.27
CA LEU A 84 -8.85 5.33 -27.01
C LEU A 84 -9.04 3.98 -27.74
N ARG A 85 -9.11 4.04 -29.08
CA ARG A 85 -9.22 2.82 -29.89
C ARG A 85 -8.03 1.87 -29.59
N GLY A 86 -8.34 0.60 -29.31
CA GLY A 86 -7.34 -0.44 -29.02
C GLY A 86 -6.86 -0.44 -27.57
N ALA A 87 -7.50 0.31 -26.66
CA ALA A 87 -7.07 0.40 -25.27
C ALA A 87 -7.16 -0.95 -24.52
N ASP A 88 -8.15 -1.79 -24.84
CA ASP A 88 -8.32 -3.10 -24.20
C ASP A 88 -7.18 -4.05 -24.56
N GLU A 89 -6.73 -4.03 -25.80
CA GLU A 89 -5.62 -4.86 -26.31
C GLU A 89 -4.26 -4.36 -25.84
N LEU A 90 -4.15 -3.10 -25.42
CA LEU A 90 -2.89 -2.49 -25.00
C LEU A 90 -2.73 -2.44 -23.47
N PHE A 91 -3.80 -2.15 -22.73
CA PHE A 91 -3.68 -1.75 -21.32
C PHE A 91 -4.43 -2.64 -20.33
N ASN A 92 -5.11 -3.68 -20.79
CA ASN A 92 -5.75 -4.65 -19.91
C ASN A 92 -4.70 -5.59 -19.29
N SER A 93 -4.36 -5.39 -18.03
CA SER A 93 -3.35 -6.19 -17.33
C SER A 93 -3.71 -7.68 -17.19
N SER A 94 -5.00 -8.04 -17.30
CA SER A 94 -5.48 -9.42 -17.24
C SER A 94 -5.22 -10.21 -18.54
N THR A 95 -5.06 -9.51 -19.67
CA THR A 95 -4.90 -10.13 -21.00
C THR A 95 -3.58 -9.79 -21.67
N VAL A 96 -2.92 -8.71 -21.25
CA VAL A 96 -1.62 -8.27 -21.80
C VAL A 96 -0.50 -8.82 -20.92
N PRO A 97 0.27 -9.83 -21.40
CA PRO A 97 1.37 -10.42 -20.64
C PRO A 97 2.38 -9.36 -20.21
N HIS A 98 2.93 -9.50 -19.00
CA HIS A 98 3.86 -8.52 -18.43
C HIS A 98 5.01 -8.18 -19.38
N ASP A 99 5.74 -9.20 -19.88
CA ASP A 99 6.95 -8.98 -20.69
C ASP A 99 6.64 -8.36 -22.05
N SER A 100 5.44 -8.56 -22.58
CA SER A 100 5.03 -7.97 -23.88
C SER A 100 4.86 -6.45 -23.78
N ARG A 101 4.64 -5.89 -22.60
CA ARG A 101 4.42 -4.45 -22.37
C ARG A 101 5.57 -3.56 -22.86
N TRP A 102 6.78 -4.08 -22.97
CA TRP A 102 7.95 -3.36 -23.52
C TRP A 102 7.99 -3.31 -25.05
N HIS A 103 7.17 -4.13 -25.72
CA HIS A 103 7.22 -4.34 -27.18
C HIS A 103 5.94 -3.94 -27.89
N LEU A 104 4.97 -3.39 -27.16
CA LEU A 104 3.71 -2.93 -27.73
C LEU A 104 3.91 -1.63 -28.54
N ASP A 105 3.15 -1.48 -29.60
CA ASP A 105 3.10 -0.25 -30.39
C ASP A 105 2.16 0.76 -29.71
N TYR A 106 2.73 1.54 -28.80
CA TYR A 106 1.98 2.55 -28.08
C TYR A 106 1.64 3.77 -28.93
N PRO A 107 0.46 4.39 -28.71
CA PRO A 107 0.24 5.77 -29.10
C PRO A 107 1.31 6.69 -28.49
N SER A 108 1.53 7.85 -29.11
CA SER A 108 2.48 8.83 -28.58
C SER A 108 2.16 9.19 -27.12
N ALA A 109 3.19 9.55 -26.34
CA ALA A 109 3.02 9.99 -24.96
C ALA A 109 1.98 11.12 -24.84
N GLU A 110 1.97 12.08 -25.77
CA GLU A 110 0.98 13.15 -25.81
C GLU A 110 -0.45 12.59 -25.94
N ARG A 111 -0.65 11.59 -26.81
CA ARG A 111 -1.96 10.95 -27.00
C ARG A 111 -2.40 10.17 -25.77
N LEU A 112 -1.47 9.48 -25.07
CA LEU A 112 -1.77 8.77 -23.83
C LEU A 112 -2.12 9.75 -22.70
N LEU A 113 -1.39 10.83 -22.54
CA LEU A 113 -1.71 11.86 -21.54
C LEU A 113 -3.03 12.57 -21.85
N ARG A 114 -3.36 12.74 -23.13
CA ARG A 114 -4.69 13.24 -23.53
C ARG A 114 -5.77 12.24 -23.16
N TYR A 115 -5.59 10.96 -23.44
CA TYR A 115 -6.50 9.89 -23.02
C TYR A 115 -6.75 9.88 -21.52
N MET A 116 -5.69 10.03 -20.72
CA MET A 116 -5.82 10.14 -19.24
C MET A 116 -6.70 11.32 -18.83
N ARG A 117 -6.53 12.49 -19.48
CA ARG A 117 -7.32 13.69 -19.20
C ARG A 117 -8.77 13.51 -19.59
N ASP A 118 -9.01 13.07 -20.84
CA ASP A 118 -10.37 12.90 -21.39
C ASP A 118 -11.17 11.87 -20.58
N THR A 119 -10.51 10.77 -20.16
CA THR A 119 -11.11 9.77 -19.25
C THR A 119 -11.45 10.37 -17.88
N PHE A 120 -10.55 11.16 -17.32
CA PHE A 120 -10.78 11.81 -16.04
C PHE A 120 -11.96 12.78 -16.09
N ASP A 121 -12.01 13.65 -17.09
CA ASP A 121 -13.07 14.65 -17.26
C ASP A 121 -14.43 13.95 -17.41
N ALA A 122 -14.52 12.93 -18.28
CA ALA A 122 -15.73 12.14 -18.45
C ALA A 122 -16.14 11.40 -17.15
N THR A 123 -15.16 10.92 -16.38
CA THR A 123 -15.43 10.26 -15.08
C THR A 123 -16.02 11.25 -14.06
N GLN A 124 -15.50 12.47 -13.99
CA GLN A 124 -16.04 13.52 -13.10
C GLN A 124 -17.49 13.89 -13.49
N GLU A 125 -17.75 14.02 -14.77
CA GLU A 125 -19.11 14.28 -15.26
C GLU A 125 -20.09 13.14 -14.94
N GLU A 126 -19.68 11.88 -15.10
CA GLU A 126 -20.54 10.73 -14.81
C GLU A 126 -20.74 10.57 -13.30
N LEU A 127 -19.70 10.81 -12.49
CA LEU A 127 -19.81 10.80 -11.02
C LEU A 127 -20.85 11.79 -10.52
N ALA A 128 -20.88 13.01 -11.08
CA ALA A 128 -21.85 14.04 -10.70
C ALA A 128 -23.30 13.61 -10.94
N ARG A 129 -23.53 12.71 -11.91
CA ARG A 129 -24.87 12.19 -12.25
C ARG A 129 -25.19 10.86 -11.57
N THR A 130 -24.17 10.20 -10.98
CA THR A 130 -24.32 8.86 -10.41
C THR A 130 -24.82 8.93 -8.95
N PRO A 131 -25.96 8.28 -8.64
CA PRO A 131 -26.47 8.18 -7.27
C PRO A 131 -25.46 7.51 -6.33
N GLU A 132 -25.40 7.90 -5.05
CA GLU A 132 -24.45 7.45 -4.05
C GLU A 132 -24.33 5.91 -3.98
N GLY A 133 -25.42 5.19 -3.93
CA GLY A 133 -25.44 3.72 -3.86
C GLY A 133 -24.86 3.00 -5.10
N ARG A 134 -24.49 3.75 -6.15
CA ARG A 134 -23.87 3.21 -7.38
C ARG A 134 -22.42 3.67 -7.59
N ARG A 135 -21.80 4.32 -6.61
CA ARG A 135 -20.45 4.90 -6.70
C ARG A 135 -19.32 3.93 -6.37
N TYR A 136 -19.60 2.64 -6.20
CA TYR A 136 -18.59 1.62 -5.90
C TYR A 136 -17.39 1.68 -6.85
N PHE A 137 -17.61 1.71 -8.16
CA PHE A 137 -16.52 1.69 -9.14
C PHE A 137 -15.70 2.98 -9.17
N PHE A 138 -16.27 4.12 -8.81
CA PHE A 138 -15.52 5.37 -8.68
C PHE A 138 -14.58 5.33 -7.46
N ARG A 139 -15.02 4.72 -6.35
CA ARG A 139 -14.15 4.47 -5.19
C ARG A 139 -13.04 3.48 -5.54
N LEU A 140 -13.39 2.38 -6.20
CA LEU A 140 -12.42 1.39 -6.68
C LEU A 140 -11.38 2.03 -7.60
N ALA A 141 -11.78 2.87 -8.55
CA ALA A 141 -10.86 3.56 -9.46
C ALA A 141 -9.95 4.55 -8.71
N CYS A 142 -10.47 5.28 -7.73
CA CYS A 142 -9.67 6.16 -6.88
C CYS A 142 -8.58 5.38 -6.13
N PHE A 143 -8.94 4.29 -5.47
CA PHE A 143 -8.00 3.48 -4.71
C PHE A 143 -7.01 2.71 -5.62
N HIS A 144 -7.45 2.28 -6.78
CA HIS A 144 -6.59 1.67 -7.78
C HIS A 144 -5.50 2.67 -8.25
N GLU A 145 -5.87 3.91 -8.54
CA GLU A 145 -4.91 4.95 -8.90
C GLU A 145 -3.95 5.28 -7.75
N ASP A 146 -4.42 5.32 -6.50
CA ASP A 146 -3.57 5.52 -5.32
C ASP A 146 -2.54 4.38 -5.13
N MET A 147 -2.95 3.13 -5.34
CA MET A 147 -2.04 1.97 -5.27
C MET A 147 -1.01 2.01 -6.40
N HIS A 148 -1.40 2.39 -7.61
CA HIS A 148 -0.47 2.59 -8.71
C HIS A 148 0.46 3.77 -8.48
N ALA A 149 0.02 4.86 -7.86
CA ALA A 149 0.90 5.97 -7.48
C ALA A 149 2.03 5.51 -6.53
N GLU A 150 1.74 4.63 -5.57
CA GLU A 150 2.78 4.01 -4.74
C GLU A 150 3.69 3.08 -5.55
N ALA A 151 3.15 2.27 -6.46
CA ALA A 151 3.92 1.40 -7.35
C ALA A 151 4.86 2.20 -8.28
N LEU A 152 4.44 3.36 -8.78
CA LEU A 152 5.29 4.27 -9.56
C LEU A 152 6.47 4.79 -8.73
N LEU A 153 6.26 5.09 -7.44
CA LEU A 153 7.36 5.46 -6.52
C LEU A 153 8.32 4.31 -6.28
N MET A 154 7.81 3.08 -6.12
CA MET A 154 8.62 1.87 -6.02
C MET A 154 9.47 1.65 -7.30
N THR A 155 8.92 1.96 -8.46
CA THR A 155 9.63 1.92 -9.75
C THR A 155 10.77 2.93 -9.77
N LEU A 156 10.55 4.19 -9.38
CA LEU A 156 11.61 5.21 -9.30
C LEU A 156 12.72 4.76 -8.33
N GLN A 157 12.36 4.25 -7.16
CA GLN A 157 13.30 3.73 -6.16
C GLN A 157 14.10 2.55 -6.69
N THR A 158 13.44 1.58 -7.33
CA THR A 158 14.08 0.36 -7.86
C THR A 158 15.11 0.71 -8.93
N LEU A 159 14.77 1.60 -9.83
CA LEU A 159 15.61 1.99 -10.97
C LEU A 159 16.63 3.09 -10.65
N ALA A 160 16.75 3.52 -9.41
CA ALA A 160 17.62 4.62 -9.00
C ALA A 160 17.37 5.93 -9.78
N LEU A 161 16.12 6.22 -10.08
CA LEU A 161 15.73 7.47 -10.73
C LEU A 161 15.58 8.59 -9.69
N PRO A 162 15.64 9.86 -10.11
CA PRO A 162 15.45 10.99 -9.21
C PRO A 162 14.11 10.91 -8.46
N ALA A 163 14.12 11.37 -7.21
CA ALA A 163 12.89 11.49 -6.43
C ALA A 163 11.89 12.42 -7.15
N PRO A 164 10.58 12.14 -7.06
CA PRO A 164 9.58 12.98 -7.71
C PRO A 164 9.58 14.39 -7.11
N PRO A 165 9.25 15.43 -7.90
CA PRO A 165 9.21 16.82 -7.46
C PRO A 165 7.94 17.13 -6.65
N ILE A 166 7.57 16.23 -5.76
CA ILE A 166 6.47 16.40 -4.82
C ILE A 166 7.03 17.09 -3.57
N ASP A 167 6.23 17.97 -2.98
CA ASP A 167 6.60 18.66 -1.73
C ASP A 167 6.65 17.66 -0.57
N ALA A 168 7.76 16.93 -0.51
CA ALA A 168 8.07 15.95 0.53
C ALA A 168 9.37 16.36 1.23
N ARG A 169 9.34 16.34 2.55
CA ARG A 169 10.49 16.69 3.40
C ARG A 169 11.41 15.49 3.59
N ASP A 170 12.66 15.72 3.94
CA ASP A 170 13.51 14.66 4.44
C ASP A 170 13.06 14.27 5.85
N PRO A 171 13.02 12.96 6.17
CA PRO A 171 12.56 12.52 7.48
C PRO A 171 13.54 12.97 8.56
N PRO A 172 13.05 13.47 9.72
CA PRO A 172 13.92 13.85 10.83
C PRO A 172 14.57 12.59 11.42
N PRO A 173 15.85 12.69 11.88
CA PRO A 173 16.49 11.60 12.60
C PRO A 173 15.79 11.37 13.93
N ALA A 174 15.63 10.12 14.32
CA ALA A 174 15.06 9.75 15.61
C ALA A 174 16.18 9.53 16.66
N ALA A 175 15.87 9.74 17.93
CA ALA A 175 16.71 9.21 18.98
C ALA A 175 16.59 7.68 19.02
N ALA A 176 17.71 7.00 19.27
CA ALA A 176 17.70 5.56 19.49
C ALA A 176 16.81 5.25 20.71
N ASN A 177 15.71 4.55 20.48
CA ASN A 177 14.78 4.17 21.53
C ASN A 177 14.53 2.66 21.43
N PRO A 178 14.93 1.85 22.43
CA PRO A 178 14.72 0.41 22.39
C PRO A 178 13.22 0.11 22.25
N ALA A 179 12.89 -0.96 21.54
CA ALA A 179 11.53 -1.46 21.51
C ALA A 179 11.22 -2.14 22.85
N ASN A 180 10.08 -1.82 23.42
CA ASN A 180 9.48 -2.57 24.50
C ASN A 180 8.44 -3.53 23.92
N ASP A 181 8.21 -4.65 24.56
CA ASP A 181 7.11 -5.52 24.22
C ASP A 181 5.81 -5.01 24.85
N VAL A 182 4.75 -4.99 24.06
CA VAL A 182 3.38 -4.74 24.49
C VAL A 182 2.67 -6.09 24.56
N PHE A 183 2.14 -6.42 25.71
CA PHE A 183 1.43 -7.68 25.95
C PHE A 183 -0.06 -7.54 25.58
N PHE A 184 -0.58 -8.58 24.94
CA PHE A 184 -1.99 -8.76 24.60
C PHE A 184 -2.49 -10.08 25.18
N GLU A 185 -3.61 -10.01 25.91
CA GLU A 185 -4.24 -11.18 26.56
C GLU A 185 -4.77 -12.21 25.55
N GLY A 186 -4.90 -11.83 24.27
CA GLY A 186 -5.59 -12.65 23.29
C GLY A 186 -7.11 -12.63 23.49
N GLY A 187 -7.79 -13.50 22.79
CA GLY A 187 -9.25 -13.62 22.86
C GLY A 187 -9.89 -13.82 21.49
N GLU A 188 -11.19 -13.85 21.47
CA GLU A 188 -11.97 -13.93 20.22
C GLU A 188 -12.32 -12.53 19.70
N PHE A 189 -12.22 -12.34 18.40
CA PHE A 189 -12.65 -11.09 17.74
C PHE A 189 -13.10 -11.40 16.30
N ASP A 190 -13.86 -10.47 15.73
CA ASP A 190 -14.26 -10.56 14.33
C ASP A 190 -13.17 -9.93 13.46
N GLN A 191 -12.32 -10.75 12.81
CA GLN A 191 -11.32 -10.31 11.85
C GLN A 191 -11.97 -9.92 10.53
N GLY A 192 -11.45 -8.86 9.88
CA GLY A 192 -12.00 -8.35 8.62
C GLY A 192 -13.12 -7.35 8.83
N THR A 193 -13.92 -7.10 7.80
CA THR A 193 -14.94 -6.05 7.81
C THR A 193 -16.31 -6.55 7.38
N TRP A 194 -17.36 -5.92 7.93
CA TRP A 194 -18.76 -6.08 7.50
C TRP A 194 -19.05 -5.10 6.35
N GLN A 195 -19.95 -5.45 5.45
CA GLN A 195 -20.23 -4.77 4.17
C GLN A 195 -20.72 -3.31 4.23
N ALA A 196 -20.70 -2.63 5.38
CA ALA A 196 -21.27 -1.29 5.51
C ALA A 196 -20.48 -0.16 4.83
N GLU A 197 -19.24 -0.43 4.42
CA GLU A 197 -18.31 0.53 3.81
C GLU A 197 -17.65 -0.04 2.56
N PHE A 198 -16.94 0.80 1.77
CA PHE A 198 -16.06 0.27 0.75
C PHE A 198 -14.95 -0.54 1.44
N ALA A 199 -14.82 -1.78 1.00
CA ALA A 199 -13.71 -2.65 1.33
C ALA A 199 -13.37 -3.48 0.09
N PHE A 200 -12.11 -3.83 -0.06
CA PHE A 200 -11.73 -4.80 -1.08
C PHE A 200 -12.29 -6.18 -0.74
N ASP A 201 -12.47 -7.00 -1.73
CA ASP A 201 -13.08 -8.33 -1.58
C ASP A 201 -12.32 -9.23 -0.58
N ASN A 202 -11.00 -9.06 -0.48
CA ASN A 202 -10.15 -9.84 0.43
C ASN A 202 -10.24 -9.41 1.91
N GLU A 203 -10.85 -8.26 2.20
CA GLU A 203 -11.06 -7.76 3.56
C GLU A 203 -12.40 -8.23 4.17
N ARG A 204 -13.24 -8.84 3.36
CA ARG A 204 -14.56 -9.39 3.67
C ARG A 204 -14.51 -10.93 3.61
N GLU A 205 -15.37 -11.66 4.27
CA GLU A 205 -16.36 -11.30 5.28
C GLU A 205 -15.71 -11.27 6.65
N ALA A 206 -16.22 -10.42 7.56
CA ALA A 206 -15.75 -10.49 8.94
C ALA A 206 -16.14 -11.84 9.57
N HIS A 207 -15.21 -12.47 10.26
CA HIS A 207 -15.36 -13.80 10.81
C HIS A 207 -14.66 -13.93 12.16
N ALA A 208 -15.18 -14.80 13.03
CA ALA A 208 -14.62 -15.03 14.34
C ALA A 208 -13.23 -15.70 14.26
N VAL A 209 -12.25 -15.10 14.92
CA VAL A 209 -10.89 -15.62 15.06
C VAL A 209 -10.49 -15.57 16.52
N ARG A 210 -9.86 -16.64 17.01
CA ARG A 210 -9.23 -16.69 18.31
C ARG A 210 -7.74 -16.39 18.19
N VAL A 211 -7.25 -15.44 18.98
CA VAL A 211 -5.83 -15.11 19.11
C VAL A 211 -5.37 -15.53 20.49
N GLU A 212 -4.28 -16.30 20.56
CA GLU A 212 -3.66 -16.67 21.82
C GLU A 212 -2.90 -15.47 22.43
N PRO A 213 -2.60 -15.47 23.74
CA PRO A 213 -1.80 -14.42 24.36
C PRO A 213 -0.44 -14.25 23.64
N PHE A 214 -0.03 -13.01 23.38
CA PHE A 214 1.23 -12.73 22.72
C PHE A 214 1.82 -11.38 23.16
N ALA A 215 3.11 -11.17 22.89
CA ALA A 215 3.75 -9.90 23.11
C ALA A 215 4.39 -9.40 21.82
N MET A 216 4.10 -8.17 21.44
CA MET A 216 4.52 -7.52 20.20
C MET A 216 5.41 -6.31 20.49
N ALA A 217 6.49 -6.16 19.72
CA ALA A 217 7.38 -5.01 19.83
C ALA A 217 6.61 -3.71 19.60
N SER A 218 6.84 -2.70 20.43
CA SER A 218 6.12 -1.42 20.40
C SER A 218 6.35 -0.61 19.13
N ARG A 219 7.37 -0.93 18.34
CA ARG A 219 7.73 -0.28 17.07
C ARG A 219 8.29 -1.28 16.04
N PRO A 220 8.38 -0.92 14.76
CA PRO A 220 9.08 -1.71 13.74
C PRO A 220 10.57 -1.90 14.08
N VAL A 221 11.18 -2.97 13.53
CA VAL A 221 12.63 -3.17 13.54
C VAL A 221 13.31 -2.02 12.82
N THR A 222 14.44 -1.54 13.35
CA THR A 222 15.18 -0.42 12.76
C THR A 222 16.29 -0.88 11.82
N GLN A 223 16.79 0.04 10.99
CA GLN A 223 17.94 -0.20 10.12
C GLN A 223 19.20 -0.54 10.92
N GLY A 224 19.40 0.07 12.09
CA GLY A 224 20.53 -0.24 12.98
C GLY A 224 20.46 -1.64 13.56
N GLU A 225 19.28 -2.09 13.99
CA GLU A 225 19.07 -3.46 14.46
C GLU A 225 19.28 -4.47 13.34
N PHE A 226 18.83 -4.15 12.12
CA PHE A 226 19.04 -5.01 10.96
C PHE A 226 20.51 -5.02 10.51
N ALA A 227 21.23 -3.90 10.61
CA ALA A 227 22.66 -3.84 10.32
C ALA A 227 23.47 -4.73 11.29
N ALA A 228 23.12 -4.72 12.58
CA ALA A 228 23.72 -5.61 13.55
C ALA A 228 23.51 -7.10 13.20
N PHE A 229 22.31 -7.46 12.76
CA PHE A 229 22.03 -8.80 12.25
C PHE A 229 22.91 -9.16 11.06
N VAL A 230 23.03 -8.28 10.06
CA VAL A 230 23.87 -8.52 8.87
C VAL A 230 25.33 -8.71 9.27
N GLU A 231 25.84 -7.90 10.19
CA GLU A 231 27.23 -7.97 10.65
C GLU A 231 27.53 -9.21 11.46
N ASP A 232 26.63 -9.62 12.35
CA ASP A 232 26.82 -10.79 13.21
C ASP A 232 26.63 -12.12 12.47
N SER A 233 25.61 -12.18 11.59
CA SER A 233 25.26 -13.42 10.89
C SER A 233 25.96 -13.63 9.56
N GLY A 234 26.53 -12.57 8.97
CA GLY A 234 27.06 -12.60 7.61
C GLY A 234 25.97 -12.66 6.54
N ALA A 235 24.74 -12.31 6.87
CA ALA A 235 23.62 -12.27 5.90
C ALA A 235 23.88 -11.25 4.79
N THR A 236 23.33 -11.51 3.61
CA THR A 236 23.41 -10.58 2.48
C THR A 236 22.72 -9.26 2.84
N PRO A 237 23.40 -8.11 2.68
CA PRO A 237 22.76 -6.82 2.90
C PRO A 237 21.59 -6.59 1.93
N PRO A 238 20.58 -5.80 2.31
CA PRO A 238 19.49 -5.40 1.42
C PRO A 238 20.00 -4.75 0.13
N ALA A 239 19.27 -4.91 -0.98
CA ALA A 239 19.67 -4.46 -2.32
C ALA A 239 19.98 -2.94 -2.42
N HIS A 240 19.42 -2.13 -1.52
CA HIS A 240 19.63 -0.68 -1.49
C HIS A 240 20.66 -0.24 -0.44
N TRP A 241 21.46 -1.16 0.07
CA TRP A 241 22.53 -0.89 1.02
C TRP A 241 23.90 -1.12 0.38
N ARG A 242 24.89 -0.35 0.79
CA ARG A 242 26.29 -0.59 0.45
C ARG A 242 27.21 -0.19 1.60
N ARG A 243 28.44 -0.67 1.56
CA ARG A 243 29.52 -0.20 2.42
C ARG A 243 30.26 0.96 1.77
N ASP A 244 30.49 2.02 2.54
CA ASP A 244 31.48 3.05 2.27
C ASP A 244 32.49 3.06 3.44
N GLY A 245 33.64 2.43 3.21
CA GLY A 245 34.61 2.16 4.26
C GLY A 245 33.97 1.28 5.37
N SER A 246 33.95 1.82 6.62
CA SER A 246 33.34 1.15 7.77
C SER A 246 31.85 1.47 7.96
N ARG A 247 31.26 2.34 7.15
CA ARG A 247 29.89 2.84 7.33
C ARG A 247 28.94 2.18 6.35
N TRP A 248 27.68 2.00 6.78
CA TRP A 248 26.60 1.65 5.89
C TRP A 248 26.00 2.90 5.26
N GLU A 249 25.71 2.81 3.97
CA GLU A 249 24.91 3.77 3.22
C GLU A 249 23.67 3.09 2.67
N VAL A 250 22.58 3.86 2.57
CA VAL A 250 21.29 3.45 2.03
C VAL A 250 20.95 4.34 0.82
N ARG A 251 20.50 3.71 -0.27
CA ARG A 251 20.04 4.43 -1.44
C ARG A 251 18.56 4.79 -1.29
N ARG A 252 18.30 6.09 -1.44
CA ARG A 252 16.94 6.64 -1.57
C ARG A 252 16.82 7.27 -2.95
N PHE A 253 16.01 6.67 -3.82
CA PHE A 253 15.93 7.04 -5.23
C PHE A 253 17.31 7.01 -5.90
N ASP A 254 17.79 8.12 -6.45
CA ASP A 254 19.11 8.27 -7.08
C ASP A 254 20.24 8.62 -6.08
N ARG A 255 19.94 8.83 -4.80
CA ARG A 255 20.91 9.35 -3.82
C ARG A 255 21.31 8.30 -2.78
N TRP A 256 22.59 8.27 -2.49
CA TRP A 256 23.15 7.54 -1.36
C TRP A 256 23.30 8.45 -0.15
N ALA A 257 22.92 7.98 1.00
CA ALA A 257 23.05 8.68 2.28
C ALA A 257 23.50 7.74 3.37
N ALA A 258 24.15 8.25 4.41
CA ALA A 258 24.49 7.46 5.59
C ALA A 258 23.24 6.79 6.15
N LEU A 259 23.37 5.52 6.54
CA LEU A 259 22.31 4.76 7.18
C LEU A 259 21.88 5.46 8.48
N ASP A 260 20.58 5.74 8.61
CA ASP A 260 19.99 6.17 9.87
C ASP A 260 19.62 4.94 10.70
N ALA A 261 20.46 4.64 11.70
CA ALA A 261 20.27 3.46 12.55
C ALA A 261 18.92 3.46 13.30
N SER A 262 18.30 4.62 13.47
CA SER A 262 17.01 4.76 14.17
C SER A 262 15.80 4.69 13.24
N ALA A 263 15.99 4.80 11.93
CA ALA A 263 14.88 4.69 10.97
C ALA A 263 14.34 3.26 10.90
N PRO A 264 13.02 3.05 10.67
CA PRO A 264 12.47 1.75 10.40
C PRO A 264 13.19 1.04 9.24
N MET A 265 13.36 -0.28 9.35
CA MET A 265 13.88 -1.11 8.28
C MET A 265 12.97 -0.98 7.06
N LEU A 266 13.58 -0.80 5.88
CA LEU A 266 12.89 -0.59 4.62
C LEU A 266 13.46 -1.52 3.55
N HIS A 267 12.61 -1.96 2.63
CA HIS A 267 12.98 -2.87 1.54
C HIS A 267 13.44 -4.27 2.00
N ALA A 268 12.98 -4.71 3.18
CA ALA A 268 13.14 -6.09 3.61
C ALA A 268 12.13 -6.99 2.88
N SER A 269 12.59 -8.12 2.35
CA SER A 269 11.71 -9.21 1.93
C SER A 269 11.18 -9.97 3.15
N LEU A 270 10.14 -10.79 2.96
CA LEU A 270 9.70 -11.71 4.01
C LEU A 270 10.83 -12.68 4.42
N LYS A 271 11.67 -13.10 3.47
CA LYS A 271 12.80 -13.98 3.78
C LYS A 271 13.81 -13.31 4.70
N ASP A 272 14.11 -12.03 4.45
CA ASP A 272 14.99 -11.23 5.31
C ASP A 272 14.40 -11.06 6.71
N ALA A 273 13.10 -10.76 6.80
CA ALA A 273 12.39 -10.62 8.06
C ALA A 273 12.40 -11.93 8.89
N LEU A 274 12.17 -13.07 8.25
CA LEU A 274 12.23 -14.38 8.91
C LEU A 274 13.65 -14.75 9.36
N ALA A 275 14.67 -14.45 8.55
CA ALA A 275 16.07 -14.67 8.91
C ALA A 275 16.48 -13.82 10.13
N TYR A 276 16.08 -12.53 10.12
CA TYR A 276 16.26 -11.66 11.30
C TYR A 276 15.56 -12.21 12.53
N CYS A 277 14.31 -12.65 12.40
CA CYS A 277 13.56 -13.22 13.52
C CYS A 277 14.25 -14.46 14.12
N ALA A 278 14.77 -15.35 13.27
CA ALA A 278 15.51 -16.53 13.72
C ALA A 278 16.78 -16.16 14.50
N TRP A 279 17.54 -15.18 14.00
CA TRP A 279 18.73 -14.65 14.67
C TRP A 279 18.39 -14.00 16.02
N ALA A 280 17.34 -13.16 16.04
CA ALA A 280 16.91 -12.43 17.23
C ALA A 280 16.15 -13.30 18.24
N LYS A 281 15.89 -14.58 17.94
CA LYS A 281 15.00 -15.48 18.71
C LYS A 281 13.61 -14.87 18.94
N ARG A 282 13.08 -14.33 17.89
CA ARG A 282 11.75 -13.70 17.80
C ARG A 282 10.96 -14.36 16.67
N ARG A 283 9.73 -13.92 16.47
CA ARG A 283 8.90 -14.31 15.32
C ARG A 283 8.19 -13.11 14.70
N LEU A 284 7.69 -13.25 13.50
CA LEU A 284 6.73 -12.30 12.93
C LEU A 284 5.35 -12.49 13.60
N PRO A 285 4.53 -11.43 13.68
CA PRO A 285 3.13 -11.58 13.99
C PRO A 285 2.42 -12.35 12.88
N THR A 286 1.36 -13.07 13.23
CA THR A 286 0.35 -13.46 12.27
C THR A 286 -0.47 -12.25 11.86
N GLU A 287 -1.20 -12.35 10.74
CA GLU A 287 -2.13 -11.30 10.32
C GLU A 287 -3.19 -11.02 11.39
N SER A 288 -3.71 -12.08 12.03
CA SER A 288 -4.72 -11.97 13.08
C SER A 288 -4.20 -11.27 14.33
N GLU A 289 -2.97 -11.58 14.75
CA GLU A 289 -2.32 -10.88 15.87
C GLU A 289 -2.07 -9.41 15.57
N TRP A 290 -1.64 -9.11 14.33
CA TRP A 290 -1.43 -7.73 13.92
C TRP A 290 -2.75 -6.92 13.95
N GLU A 291 -3.83 -7.47 13.37
CA GLU A 291 -5.14 -6.80 13.34
C GLU A 291 -5.72 -6.67 14.75
N TYR A 292 -5.61 -7.73 15.57
CA TYR A 292 -6.03 -7.71 16.97
C TYR A 292 -5.33 -6.60 17.77
N ALA A 293 -4.00 -6.48 17.63
CA ALA A 293 -3.22 -5.45 18.29
C ALA A 293 -3.55 -4.04 17.78
N ALA A 294 -3.68 -3.86 16.46
CA ALA A 294 -4.06 -2.59 15.86
C ALA A 294 -5.46 -2.12 16.28
N ARG A 295 -6.34 -3.06 16.58
CA ARG A 295 -7.69 -2.83 17.11
C ARG A 295 -7.78 -2.84 18.63
N ASN A 296 -6.65 -2.64 19.30
CA ASN A 296 -6.54 -2.51 20.77
C ASN A 296 -7.16 -3.69 21.55
N GLY A 297 -6.86 -4.92 21.12
CA GLY A 297 -7.43 -6.13 21.70
C GLY A 297 -8.72 -6.58 21.00
N GLY A 298 -8.81 -6.41 19.67
CA GLY A 298 -9.93 -6.89 18.86
C GLY A 298 -11.17 -6.00 18.88
N GLY A 299 -11.06 -4.73 19.30
CA GLY A 299 -12.14 -3.74 19.27
C GLY A 299 -12.63 -3.44 17.85
N MET A 300 -13.61 -2.54 17.72
CA MET A 300 -14.22 -2.16 16.43
C MET A 300 -13.56 -0.97 15.76
N ASP A 301 -12.58 -0.33 16.41
CA ASP A 301 -11.90 0.86 15.92
C ASP A 301 -11.37 0.67 14.49
N ARG A 302 -11.51 1.71 13.66
CA ARG A 302 -11.01 1.75 12.29
C ARG A 302 -9.50 1.91 12.23
N PHE A 303 -8.94 2.69 13.16
CA PHE A 303 -7.51 2.96 13.28
C PHE A 303 -7.01 2.63 14.70
N PRO A 304 -5.68 2.53 14.92
CA PRO A 304 -5.12 2.23 16.25
C PRO A 304 -5.49 3.24 17.33
N TRP A 305 -5.91 4.43 16.95
CA TRP A 305 -6.32 5.54 17.84
C TRP A 305 -7.85 5.73 17.96
N GLY A 306 -8.65 5.03 17.16
CA GLY A 306 -10.13 5.17 17.12
C GLY A 306 -10.66 5.33 15.70
N ASP A 307 -11.76 6.03 15.50
CA ASP A 307 -12.46 6.13 14.21
C ASP A 307 -12.19 7.43 13.44
N GLU A 308 -11.40 8.35 14.00
CA GLU A 308 -11.06 9.57 13.29
C GLU A 308 -10.06 9.31 12.17
N ALA A 309 -10.33 9.91 11.00
CA ALA A 309 -9.52 9.70 9.80
C ALA A 309 -8.03 9.97 10.02
N ALA A 310 -7.18 9.17 9.38
CA ALA A 310 -5.75 9.36 9.39
C ALA A 310 -5.38 10.67 8.67
N SER A 311 -4.72 11.57 9.36
CA SER A 311 -4.14 12.81 8.79
C SER A 311 -2.68 12.95 9.23
N GLY A 312 -1.98 11.82 9.34
CA GLY A 312 -0.70 11.77 10.01
C GLY A 312 0.49 12.14 9.13
N GLU A 313 1.57 12.52 9.78
CA GLU A 313 2.85 12.84 9.17
C GLU A 313 3.54 11.60 8.56
N THR A 314 3.11 10.39 8.91
CA THR A 314 3.70 9.11 8.48
C THR A 314 3.17 8.58 7.15
N LEU A 315 2.22 9.25 6.53
CA LEU A 315 1.51 8.83 5.31
C LEU A 315 1.59 9.92 4.23
N ASP A 316 1.00 9.65 3.07
CA ASP A 316 0.82 10.62 1.97
C ASP A 316 2.11 11.16 1.34
N LEU A 317 3.25 10.47 1.53
CA LEU A 317 4.57 10.94 1.07
C LEU A 317 4.91 12.37 1.58
N ARG A 318 4.51 12.70 2.78
CA ARG A 318 4.91 13.97 3.42
C ARG A 318 6.41 14.01 3.71
N TYR A 319 7.00 12.83 3.85
CA TYR A 319 8.44 12.63 3.97
C TYR A 319 8.92 11.61 2.94
N ARG A 320 10.18 11.77 2.50
CA ARG A 320 10.82 10.88 1.51
C ARG A 320 11.28 9.55 2.09
N GLY A 321 10.81 9.19 3.28
CA GLY A 321 11.13 7.94 3.94
C GLY A 321 10.57 7.88 5.36
N PRO A 322 10.59 6.71 5.99
CA PRO A 322 10.09 6.53 7.35
C PRO A 322 11.07 7.09 8.40
N SER A 323 10.55 7.52 9.53
CA SER A 323 11.34 7.88 10.72
C SER A 323 10.54 7.62 11.99
N LEU A 324 11.18 7.06 13.01
CA LEU A 324 10.58 6.90 14.34
C LEU A 324 10.40 8.22 15.11
N ALA A 325 10.98 9.32 14.61
CA ALA A 325 10.74 10.66 15.15
C ALA A 325 9.40 11.25 14.71
N LEU A 326 8.78 10.71 13.65
CA LEU A 326 7.47 11.18 13.20
C LEU A 326 6.39 10.69 14.17
N PRO A 327 5.52 11.59 14.63
CA PRO A 327 4.43 11.20 15.49
C PRO A 327 3.39 10.39 14.70
N ASP A 328 2.81 9.40 15.36
CA ASP A 328 1.56 8.84 14.86
C ASP A 328 0.50 9.93 14.76
N PRO A 329 -0.49 9.81 13.87
CA PRO A 329 -1.60 10.77 13.77
C PRO A 329 -2.25 11.06 15.13
N ARG A 330 -2.33 10.02 15.95
CA ARG A 330 -2.68 10.05 17.38
C ARG A 330 -2.04 8.86 18.08
N PRO A 331 -1.79 8.93 19.40
CA PRO A 331 -1.29 7.77 20.14
C PRO A 331 -2.24 6.57 20.02
N SER A 332 -1.69 5.41 19.73
CA SER A 332 -2.42 4.14 19.82
C SER A 332 -2.87 3.90 21.27
N LYS A 333 -4.07 3.37 21.46
CA LYS A 333 -4.58 3.01 22.79
C LYS A 333 -3.78 1.88 23.45
N SER A 334 -3.15 1.02 22.65
CA SER A 334 -2.33 -0.10 23.13
C SER A 334 -0.90 0.28 23.49
N GLY A 335 -0.44 1.48 23.12
CA GLY A 335 0.96 1.90 23.27
C GLY A 335 1.88 1.45 22.13
N LEU A 336 1.37 0.75 21.13
CA LEU A 336 2.11 0.48 19.90
C LEU A 336 2.28 1.78 19.10
N ARG A 337 3.41 1.91 18.41
CA ARG A 337 3.79 3.10 17.63
C ARG A 337 3.94 2.74 16.17
N GLN A 338 3.57 3.66 15.29
CA GLN A 338 3.74 3.57 13.84
C GLN A 338 3.14 2.29 13.21
N LEU A 339 1.97 1.89 13.70
CA LEU A 339 1.18 0.83 13.06
C LEU A 339 0.60 1.28 11.70
N MET A 340 0.39 2.59 11.51
CA MET A 340 -0.11 3.17 10.27
C MET A 340 0.92 4.08 9.64
N GLY A 341 1.29 3.79 8.40
CA GLY A 341 2.35 4.51 7.71
C GLY A 341 3.75 4.08 8.18
N GLY A 342 4.77 4.79 7.75
CA GLY A 342 6.14 4.37 7.96
C GLY A 342 6.55 3.27 6.98
N VAL A 343 6.26 2.02 7.26
CA VAL A 343 6.56 0.87 6.39
C VAL A 343 5.38 -0.10 6.35
N TRP A 344 5.17 -0.77 5.23
CA TRP A 344 4.35 -1.97 5.20
C TRP A 344 4.98 -3.04 6.09
N GLU A 345 4.21 -3.63 6.99
CA GLU A 345 4.73 -4.62 7.92
C GLU A 345 4.40 -6.05 7.45
N TRP A 346 5.44 -6.85 7.18
CA TRP A 346 5.28 -8.27 6.88
C TRP A 346 4.66 -9.02 8.05
N THR A 347 3.71 -9.89 7.74
CA THR A 347 3.21 -10.90 8.65
C THR A 347 3.68 -12.30 8.24
N SER A 348 3.56 -13.29 9.13
CA SER A 348 3.85 -14.69 8.81
C SER A 348 2.75 -15.39 8.02
N THR A 349 1.62 -14.71 7.79
CA THR A 349 0.40 -15.31 7.21
C THR A 349 0.45 -15.31 5.69
N ALA A 350 0.28 -16.49 5.07
CA ALA A 350 0.06 -16.57 3.63
C ALA A 350 -1.26 -15.88 3.26
N PHE A 351 -1.25 -15.14 2.15
CA PHE A 351 -2.45 -14.48 1.65
C PHE A 351 -3.47 -15.52 1.15
N ALA A 352 -4.58 -15.61 1.84
CA ALA A 352 -5.66 -16.55 1.56
C ALA A 352 -7.02 -15.84 1.65
N PRO A 353 -8.06 -16.37 1.00
CA PRO A 353 -9.40 -15.83 1.14
C PRO A 353 -9.91 -16.04 2.58
N TYR A 354 -10.65 -15.07 3.10
CA TYR A 354 -11.39 -15.25 4.34
C TYR A 354 -12.57 -16.22 4.14
N PRO A 355 -13.06 -16.86 5.22
CA PRO A 355 -14.26 -17.69 5.17
C PRO A 355 -15.44 -16.92 4.57
N GLY A 356 -16.13 -17.51 3.59
CA GLY A 356 -17.23 -16.84 2.90
C GLY A 356 -16.82 -15.86 1.81
N PHE A 357 -15.56 -15.84 1.40
CA PHE A 357 -15.05 -14.95 0.34
C PHE A 357 -15.89 -15.02 -0.95
N HIS A 358 -16.23 -13.83 -1.46
CA HIS A 358 -16.85 -13.62 -2.75
C HIS A 358 -16.09 -12.55 -3.51
N ALA A 359 -15.58 -12.91 -4.69
CA ALA A 359 -14.86 -11.96 -5.53
C ALA A 359 -15.76 -10.83 -6.00
N ASP A 360 -15.27 -9.62 -5.90
CA ASP A 360 -15.87 -8.45 -6.54
C ASP A 360 -15.76 -8.53 -8.07
N PRO A 361 -16.46 -7.67 -8.83
CA PRO A 361 -16.37 -7.65 -10.28
C PRO A 361 -14.94 -7.58 -10.83
N TYR A 362 -14.03 -6.85 -10.15
CA TYR A 362 -12.58 -6.85 -10.45
C TYR A 362 -11.91 -8.04 -9.76
N ARG A 363 -12.07 -9.23 -10.35
CA ARG A 363 -11.60 -10.51 -9.76
C ARG A 363 -10.08 -10.62 -9.64
N ASP A 364 -9.35 -9.92 -10.52
CA ASP A 364 -7.89 -10.00 -10.59
C ASP A 364 -7.21 -9.23 -9.44
N TYR A 365 -7.99 -8.56 -8.59
CA TYR A 365 -7.45 -7.89 -7.42
C TYR A 365 -6.88 -8.89 -6.41
N SER A 366 -7.60 -9.96 -6.09
CA SER A 366 -7.23 -10.89 -5.00
C SER A 366 -6.98 -12.32 -5.47
N GLN A 367 -7.88 -12.91 -6.27
CA GLN A 367 -7.91 -14.33 -6.57
C GLN A 367 -6.60 -14.91 -7.15
N PRO A 368 -5.89 -14.26 -8.11
CA PRO A 368 -4.67 -14.81 -8.69
C PRO A 368 -3.51 -14.93 -7.69
N TRP A 369 -3.58 -14.20 -6.59
CA TRP A 369 -2.49 -14.05 -5.63
C TRP A 369 -2.63 -14.92 -4.39
N PHE A 370 -3.79 -15.52 -4.17
CA PHE A 370 -4.01 -16.43 -3.05
C PHE A 370 -2.99 -17.58 -3.06
N HIS A 371 -2.49 -17.93 -1.87
CA HIS A 371 -1.54 -19.01 -1.59
C HIS A 371 -0.14 -18.84 -2.22
N THR A 372 0.10 -17.77 -2.96
CA THR A 372 1.40 -17.43 -3.56
C THR A 372 2.05 -16.20 -2.96
N HIS A 373 1.27 -15.38 -2.28
CA HIS A 373 1.67 -14.14 -1.63
C HIS A 373 1.52 -14.22 -0.11
N TYR A 374 2.06 -13.24 0.59
CA TYR A 374 1.97 -13.09 2.04
C TYR A 374 1.41 -11.72 2.39
N VAL A 375 0.71 -11.66 3.51
CA VAL A 375 0.00 -10.44 3.94
C VAL A 375 0.97 -9.43 4.55
N LEU A 376 0.80 -8.17 4.14
CA LEU A 376 1.40 -7.00 4.78
C LEU A 376 0.30 -6.08 5.31
N ARG A 377 0.61 -5.35 6.38
CA ARG A 377 -0.34 -4.49 7.08
C ARG A 377 0.23 -3.09 7.30
N GLY A 378 -0.63 -2.12 7.57
CA GLY A 378 -0.29 -0.81 8.13
C GLY A 378 -0.05 0.33 7.15
N GLY A 379 0.34 0.05 5.91
CA GLY A 379 0.71 1.10 4.95
C GLY A 379 2.14 1.61 5.11
N SER A 380 2.71 2.15 4.04
CA SER A 380 4.02 2.80 4.03
C SER A 380 3.90 4.33 4.10
N PHE A 381 5.03 5.01 4.24
CA PHE A 381 5.09 6.48 4.17
C PHE A 381 4.58 7.05 2.83
N ALA A 382 4.55 6.24 1.77
CA ALA A 382 4.05 6.62 0.46
C ALA A 382 2.56 6.34 0.26
N THR A 383 1.97 5.49 1.09
CA THR A 383 0.57 5.08 0.99
C THR A 383 -0.36 6.25 1.30
N ARG A 384 -1.44 6.36 0.54
CA ARG A 384 -2.46 7.40 0.77
C ARG A 384 -3.24 7.12 2.05
N SER A 385 -3.42 8.15 2.88
CA SER A 385 -4.11 8.03 4.17
C SER A 385 -5.54 7.52 4.05
N ARG A 386 -6.21 7.77 2.91
CA ARG A 386 -7.57 7.27 2.63
C ARG A 386 -7.65 5.76 2.36
N LEU A 387 -6.50 5.10 2.02
CA LEU A 387 -6.44 3.65 1.82
C LEU A 387 -6.29 2.86 3.12
N VAL A 388 -5.54 3.42 4.10
CA VAL A 388 -5.15 2.66 5.27
C VAL A 388 -6.25 2.61 6.33
N HIS A 389 -6.39 1.46 6.93
CA HIS A 389 -7.18 1.21 8.15
C HIS A 389 -6.77 -0.14 8.76
N ASN A 390 -7.20 -0.42 9.98
CA ASN A 390 -6.80 -1.64 10.72
C ASN A 390 -7.06 -2.97 9.98
N ARG A 391 -7.94 -2.98 8.98
CA ARG A 391 -8.37 -4.17 8.25
C ARG A 391 -7.79 -4.28 6.85
N PHE A 392 -7.12 -3.22 6.35
CA PHE A 392 -6.56 -3.22 5.00
C PHE A 392 -5.49 -4.28 4.84
N ARG A 393 -5.59 -5.09 3.79
CA ARG A 393 -4.70 -6.21 3.48
C ARG A 393 -3.93 -5.93 2.19
N ASN A 394 -2.64 -5.67 2.29
CA ASN A 394 -1.74 -5.69 1.15
C ASN A 394 -1.04 -7.06 1.06
N PHE A 395 -0.53 -7.41 -0.10
CA PHE A 395 0.07 -8.73 -0.31
C PHE A 395 1.15 -8.69 -1.39
N TYR A 396 2.28 -9.34 -1.11
CA TYR A 396 3.40 -9.50 -2.04
C TYR A 396 4.00 -10.91 -1.95
N ALA A 397 4.69 -11.34 -3.02
CA ALA A 397 5.49 -12.56 -3.00
C ALA A 397 6.66 -12.44 -2.01
N ALA A 398 7.00 -13.53 -1.33
CA ALA A 398 7.97 -13.55 -0.21
C ALA A 398 9.37 -13.00 -0.53
N GLY A 399 9.78 -12.99 -1.79
CA GLY A 399 11.10 -12.51 -2.22
C GLY A 399 11.13 -11.04 -2.69
N ARG A 400 9.99 -10.31 -2.67
CA ARG A 400 9.94 -8.91 -3.12
C ARG A 400 10.69 -7.99 -2.14
N THR A 401 11.57 -7.14 -2.68
CA THR A 401 12.36 -6.14 -1.92
C THR A 401 12.10 -4.72 -2.38
N ASP A 402 11.35 -4.55 -3.46
CA ASP A 402 10.95 -3.25 -4.01
C ASP A 402 9.84 -2.55 -3.20
N PRO A 403 8.88 -3.25 -2.53
CA PRO A 403 7.91 -2.56 -1.69
C PRO A 403 8.58 -1.78 -0.56
N PHE A 404 7.94 -0.70 -0.15
CA PHE A 404 8.34 0.06 1.04
C PHE A 404 7.98 -0.71 2.32
N ALA A 405 8.54 -1.93 2.42
CA ALA A 405 8.21 -2.89 3.46
C ALA A 405 9.36 -3.08 4.47
N GLY A 406 8.95 -3.20 5.70
CA GLY A 406 9.74 -3.60 6.86
C GLY A 406 8.95 -4.63 7.67
N PHE A 407 9.18 -4.71 8.96
CA PHE A 407 8.47 -5.68 9.80
C PHE A 407 8.56 -5.32 11.28
N ARG A 408 7.62 -5.86 12.03
CA ARG A 408 7.57 -5.84 13.49
C ARG A 408 7.71 -7.26 14.01
N ILE A 409 8.19 -7.43 15.23
CA ILE A 409 8.47 -8.75 15.80
C ILE A 409 7.65 -9.01 17.07
N CYS A 410 7.38 -10.28 17.33
CA CYS A 410 6.74 -10.78 18.53
C CYS A 410 7.71 -11.65 19.34
N ALA A 411 7.45 -11.79 20.63
CA ALA A 411 8.08 -12.83 21.46
C ALA A 411 7.71 -14.23 20.92
N VAL A 412 8.61 -15.20 21.12
CA VAL A 412 8.37 -16.62 20.83
C VAL A 412 7.54 -17.25 21.92
#